data_58ca929996ec5fa9d1b06ff2bd1a5c8c
#
_entry.id   58ca929996ec5fa9d1b06ff2bd1a5c8c
#
_cell.length_a   1.000
_cell.length_b   1.000
_cell.length_c   1.000
_cell.angle_alpha   90.00
_cell.angle_beta   90.00
_cell.angle_gamma   90.00
#
_symmetry.space_group_name_H-M   'P 1'
#
loop_
_entity.id
_entity.type
_entity.pdbx_description
1 polymer ?
#
loop_
_entity_poly.entity_id
_entity_poly.type
_entity_poly.pdbx_seq_one_letter_code
_entity_poly.pdbx_strand_id
1 'polypeptide(L)'
;MRKVLSVFTALLLAGLSACGGGGGGSSPSPYTGLTTPAVITSSNADDIARQSFQGGDLGANALLSPARYGDVRPGGERPLTLTLVRLLSGAAAGVLPASSPRAAEPQAIVPIDNTEFDGMGGSVRYMLSVNDQTGAFTGRIVFTNFHGDGGGVINGSVPVSGVVDSTDYIEIRFNFQSVRVVDGTTDVTAKGTVDLTAGTGGGQATLNLYFTDNGTGKTVWLSNYTVAVTDLAGATDVRTFGRIYLHDYGYVDVWTEAPFIYPTLSTQPSSGAITLTGSNNCRARLTVVDAATYTVELDADGTGSYEWSVTHSW
;
A
#
# COMPACT_ATOMS: atom_id res chain seq x y z
N MET A 1 -1.54 -17.42 2.27
CA MET A 1 -1.63 -16.17 1.53
C MET A 1 -2.88 -15.97 0.66
N ARG A 2 -3.73 -16.95 0.50
CA ARG A 2 -5.11 -16.77 0.00
C ARG A 2 -5.98 -15.82 0.85
N LYS A 3 -5.51 -15.41 2.03
CA LYS A 3 -6.29 -14.65 3.02
C LYS A 3 -6.15 -13.13 2.93
N VAL A 4 -5.12 -12.57 2.32
CA VAL A 4 -4.93 -11.10 2.28
C VAL A 4 -5.86 -10.46 1.25
N LEU A 5 -6.10 -11.09 0.12
CA LEU A 5 -7.10 -10.62 -0.84
C LEU A 5 -8.54 -10.99 -0.42
N SER A 6 -8.72 -12.15 0.27
CA SER A 6 -10.03 -12.57 0.81
C SER A 6 -10.56 -11.67 1.91
N VAL A 7 -9.73 -10.90 2.61
CA VAL A 7 -10.15 -10.03 3.70
C VAL A 7 -10.80 -8.74 3.19
N PHE A 8 -10.42 -8.25 2.01
CA PHE A 8 -11.21 -7.20 1.35
C PHE A 8 -12.63 -7.66 1.01
N THR A 9 -12.84 -8.94 0.79
CA THR A 9 -14.16 -9.53 0.45
C THR A 9 -15.05 -9.78 1.66
N ALA A 10 -14.48 -10.11 2.83
CA ALA A 10 -15.26 -10.39 4.05
C ALA A 10 -15.85 -9.13 4.70
N LEU A 11 -15.36 -7.93 4.32
CA LEU A 11 -15.75 -6.65 4.92
C LEU A 11 -17.10 -6.11 4.44
N LEU A 12 -17.74 -6.78 3.50
CA LEU A 12 -18.79 -6.18 2.68
C LEU A 12 -20.21 -6.67 2.97
N LEU A 13 -20.42 -7.50 3.99
CA LEU A 13 -21.71 -8.19 4.17
C LEU A 13 -22.62 -7.67 5.29
N ALA A 14 -22.35 -6.52 5.91
CA ALA A 14 -23.27 -6.01 6.94
C ALA A 14 -23.57 -4.51 6.74
N GLY A 15 -24.77 -4.20 6.29
CA GLY A 15 -25.41 -2.91 6.58
C GLY A 15 -25.89 -2.09 5.37
N LEU A 16 -27.08 -2.36 4.88
CA LEU A 16 -27.88 -1.44 4.07
C LEU A 16 -28.71 -0.56 4.99
N SER A 17 -28.54 0.77 4.91
CA SER A 17 -29.61 1.76 4.94
C SER A 17 -29.07 3.17 5.30
N ALA A 18 -29.13 4.15 4.43
CA ALA A 18 -29.85 5.38 4.59
C ALA A 18 -29.38 6.48 3.63
N CYS A 19 -30.35 7.08 3.03
CA CYS A 19 -30.39 8.17 2.08
C CYS A 19 -30.13 9.54 2.75
N GLY A 20 -29.55 10.52 2.01
CA GLY A 20 -29.57 11.93 2.43
C GLY A 20 -28.68 12.83 1.57
N GLY A 21 -29.29 13.66 0.75
CA GLY A 21 -28.70 14.50 -0.26
C GLY A 21 -28.16 15.84 0.22
N GLY A 22 -27.47 16.58 -0.69
CA GLY A 22 -27.05 17.96 -0.51
C GLY A 22 -26.00 18.37 -1.53
N GLY A 23 -26.39 19.16 -2.52
CA GLY A 23 -25.59 19.55 -3.66
C GLY A 23 -24.56 20.65 -3.38
N GLY A 24 -23.51 20.64 -4.16
CA GLY A 24 -22.47 21.66 -4.28
C GLY A 24 -21.43 21.21 -5.30
N GLY A 25 -21.37 21.89 -6.46
CA GLY A 25 -20.59 21.47 -7.60
C GLY A 25 -19.07 21.57 -7.40
N SER A 26 -18.49 20.60 -6.79
CA SER A 26 -17.09 20.23 -6.87
C SER A 26 -17.03 18.84 -7.54
N SER A 27 -16.00 18.57 -8.32
CA SER A 27 -15.78 17.24 -8.87
C SER A 27 -16.00 16.24 -7.74
N PRO A 28 -16.84 15.20 -7.93
CA PRO A 28 -17.18 14.29 -6.85
C PRO A 28 -15.89 13.70 -6.28
N SER A 29 -15.71 13.86 -4.97
CA SER A 29 -14.64 13.15 -4.26
C SER A 29 -14.80 11.66 -4.57
N PRO A 30 -13.72 10.96 -4.93
CA PRO A 30 -13.77 9.51 -5.17
C PRO A 30 -14.17 8.74 -3.90
N TYR A 31 -14.10 9.36 -2.72
CA TYR A 31 -14.52 8.78 -1.47
C TYR A 31 -16.01 9.05 -1.21
N THR A 32 -16.75 7.97 -0.93
CA THR A 32 -18.21 7.99 -0.77
C THR A 32 -18.68 7.65 0.64
N GLY A 33 -17.75 7.32 1.57
CA GLY A 33 -18.06 6.93 2.93
C GLY A 33 -18.16 8.12 3.92
N LEU A 34 -18.22 7.81 5.21
CA LEU A 34 -18.28 8.77 6.30
C LEU A 34 -16.94 9.52 6.44
N THR A 35 -17.01 10.85 6.58
CA THR A 35 -15.83 11.72 6.75
C THR A 35 -15.69 12.28 8.17
N THR A 36 -16.50 11.82 9.10
CA THR A 36 -16.40 12.14 10.55
C THR A 36 -15.43 11.18 11.25
N PRO A 37 -14.88 11.56 12.41
CA PRO A 37 -14.09 10.62 13.21
C PRO A 37 -14.93 9.39 13.59
N ALA A 38 -14.33 8.21 13.52
CA ALA A 38 -15.00 6.95 13.85
C ALA A 38 -15.34 6.87 15.35
N VAL A 39 -16.55 6.41 15.67
CA VAL A 39 -16.89 5.97 17.02
C VAL A 39 -16.41 4.52 17.15
N ILE A 40 -15.36 4.29 17.93
CA ILE A 40 -14.82 2.96 18.15
C ILE A 40 -15.53 2.32 19.33
N THR A 41 -16.06 1.12 19.13
CA THR A 41 -16.82 0.34 20.12
C THR A 41 -16.32 -1.10 20.14
N SER A 42 -16.69 -1.87 21.13
CA SER A 42 -16.34 -3.31 21.20
C SER A 42 -16.84 -4.12 20.00
N SER A 43 -17.86 -3.66 19.28
CA SER A 43 -18.42 -4.33 18.12
C SER A 43 -17.66 -4.07 16.81
N ASN A 44 -16.85 -2.99 16.73
CA ASN A 44 -16.13 -2.61 15.50
C ASN A 44 -14.61 -2.39 15.69
N ALA A 45 -14.11 -2.40 16.93
CA ALA A 45 -12.70 -2.13 17.22
C ALA A 45 -11.75 -3.10 16.50
N ASP A 46 -12.05 -4.41 16.50
CA ASP A 46 -11.25 -5.41 15.80
C ASP A 46 -11.22 -5.16 14.29
N ASP A 47 -12.36 -4.89 13.70
CA ASP A 47 -12.48 -4.65 12.27
C ASP A 47 -11.72 -3.39 11.83
N ILE A 48 -11.88 -2.29 12.56
CA ILE A 48 -11.15 -1.03 12.33
C ILE A 48 -9.65 -1.25 12.49
N ALA A 49 -9.21 -1.94 13.55
CA ALA A 49 -7.80 -2.19 13.82
C ALA A 49 -7.15 -3.04 12.72
N ARG A 50 -7.82 -4.11 12.31
CA ARG A 50 -7.34 -5.02 11.27
C ARG A 50 -7.25 -4.34 9.91
N GLN A 51 -8.26 -3.56 9.50
CA GLN A 51 -8.21 -2.79 8.25
C GLN A 51 -7.10 -1.75 8.25
N SER A 52 -6.88 -1.07 9.37
CA SER A 52 -5.80 -0.08 9.51
C SER A 52 -4.42 -0.71 9.45
N PHE A 53 -4.23 -1.88 10.09
CA PHE A 53 -3.00 -2.66 10.00
C PHE A 53 -2.72 -3.11 8.55
N GLN A 54 -3.74 -3.59 7.83
CA GLN A 54 -3.61 -4.00 6.43
C GLN A 54 -3.25 -2.84 5.49
N GLY A 55 -3.74 -1.63 5.77
CA GLY A 55 -3.30 -0.42 5.05
C GLY A 55 -1.80 -0.17 5.21
N GLY A 56 -1.25 -0.41 6.40
CA GLY A 56 0.18 -0.35 6.68
C GLY A 56 0.98 -1.44 5.96
N ASP A 57 0.47 -2.66 5.98
CA ASP A 57 1.10 -3.80 5.31
C ASP A 57 1.16 -3.62 3.78
N LEU A 58 0.13 -3.01 3.18
CA LEU A 58 0.14 -2.64 1.77
C LEU A 58 1.30 -1.68 1.44
N GLY A 59 1.51 -0.65 2.26
CA GLY A 59 2.59 0.31 2.08
C GLY A 59 3.97 -0.30 2.35
N ALA A 60 4.11 -1.13 3.40
CA ALA A 60 5.35 -1.83 3.72
C ALA A 60 5.79 -2.77 2.59
N ASN A 61 4.86 -3.52 2.03
CA ASN A 61 5.14 -4.41 0.89
C ASN A 61 5.59 -3.65 -0.37
N ALA A 62 5.22 -2.38 -0.52
CA ALA A 62 5.72 -1.53 -1.60
C ALA A 62 7.21 -1.16 -1.43
N LEU A 63 7.69 -1.12 -0.19
CA LEU A 63 9.04 -0.68 0.18
C LEU A 63 10.02 -1.82 0.42
N LEU A 64 9.53 -3.01 0.76
CA LEU A 64 10.40 -4.15 1.02
C LEU A 64 11.17 -4.51 -0.26
N SER A 65 12.48 -4.32 -0.21
CA SER A 65 13.39 -4.46 -1.35
C SER A 65 13.22 -5.80 -2.08
N PRO A 66 13.26 -5.81 -3.42
CA PRO A 66 13.30 -7.04 -4.22
C PRO A 66 14.42 -8.00 -3.80
N ALA A 67 15.52 -7.49 -3.25
CA ALA A 67 16.65 -8.29 -2.79
C ALA A 67 16.34 -9.20 -1.58
N ARG A 68 15.33 -8.87 -0.77
CA ARG A 68 14.88 -9.71 0.35
C ARG A 68 13.85 -10.77 -0.05
N TYR A 69 13.13 -10.54 -1.14
CA TYR A 69 12.20 -11.51 -1.73
C TYR A 69 12.87 -12.25 -2.91
N GLY A 70 14.19 -12.52 -2.79
CA GLY A 70 14.87 -13.41 -3.73
C GLY A 70 14.06 -14.68 -3.88
N ASP A 71 13.89 -15.15 -5.10
CA ASP A 71 13.33 -16.38 -5.71
C ASP A 71 12.69 -17.49 -4.83
N VAL A 72 12.38 -17.28 -3.54
CA VAL A 72 12.09 -18.32 -2.57
C VAL A 72 10.65 -18.24 -2.03
N ARG A 73 9.71 -17.74 -2.80
CA ARG A 73 8.27 -17.99 -2.51
C ARG A 73 7.62 -18.78 -3.64
N PRO A 74 7.60 -20.11 -3.55
CA PRO A 74 6.67 -20.89 -4.34
C PRO A 74 5.24 -20.51 -3.91
N GLY A 75 4.50 -19.75 -4.75
CA GLY A 75 3.10 -19.41 -4.54
C GLY A 75 2.80 -18.16 -3.68
N GLY A 76 3.77 -17.26 -3.46
CA GLY A 76 3.53 -16.00 -2.76
C GLY A 76 3.08 -14.87 -3.70
N GLU A 77 1.90 -14.31 -3.42
CA GLU A 77 1.38 -13.13 -4.11
C GLU A 77 2.35 -11.95 -3.94
N ARG A 78 2.78 -11.33 -5.04
CA ARG A 78 3.56 -10.07 -4.99
C ARG A 78 2.60 -8.90 -5.05
N PRO A 79 2.65 -7.95 -4.12
CA PRO A 79 1.86 -6.73 -4.20
C PRO A 79 2.13 -5.99 -5.51
N LEU A 80 1.09 -5.40 -6.10
CA LEU A 80 1.19 -4.64 -7.35
C LEU A 80 2.28 -3.58 -7.31
N THR A 81 2.39 -2.85 -6.20
CA THR A 81 3.42 -1.82 -5.97
C THR A 81 4.84 -2.38 -6.01
N LEU A 82 5.08 -3.56 -5.45
CA LEU A 82 6.40 -4.21 -5.49
C LEU A 82 6.77 -4.63 -6.92
N THR A 83 5.79 -5.17 -7.66
CA THR A 83 5.95 -5.48 -9.08
C THR A 83 6.33 -4.22 -9.86
N LEU A 84 5.61 -3.10 -9.65
CA LEU A 84 5.88 -1.81 -10.29
C LEU A 84 7.28 -1.27 -9.96
N VAL A 85 7.70 -1.29 -8.70
CA VAL A 85 9.03 -0.82 -8.29
C VAL A 85 10.12 -1.66 -8.92
N ARG A 86 10.01 -3.00 -8.91
CA ARG A 86 10.98 -3.90 -9.54
C ARG A 86 11.13 -3.66 -11.04
N LEU A 87 10.01 -3.48 -11.73
CA LEU A 87 9.97 -3.24 -13.16
C LEU A 87 10.62 -1.90 -13.51
N LEU A 88 10.34 -0.85 -12.73
CA LEU A 88 10.93 0.48 -12.93
C LEU A 88 12.43 0.48 -12.59
N SER A 89 12.84 -0.16 -11.50
CA SER A 89 14.24 -0.27 -11.13
C SER A 89 15.03 -1.06 -12.17
N GLY A 90 14.47 -2.16 -12.69
CA GLY A 90 15.10 -2.95 -13.77
C GLY A 90 15.23 -2.17 -15.08
N ALA A 91 14.19 -1.43 -15.47
CA ALA A 91 14.21 -0.59 -16.66
C ALA A 91 15.20 0.58 -16.52
N ALA A 92 15.26 1.23 -15.36
CA ALA A 92 16.20 2.33 -15.09
C ALA A 92 17.64 1.85 -15.00
N ALA A 93 17.91 0.72 -14.35
CA ALA A 93 19.26 0.15 -14.22
C ALA A 93 19.89 -0.23 -15.56
N GLY A 94 19.07 -0.60 -16.56
CA GLY A 94 19.54 -0.89 -17.93
C GLY A 94 19.97 0.36 -18.73
N VAL A 95 19.60 1.56 -18.26
CA VAL A 95 19.87 2.84 -18.94
C VAL A 95 20.93 3.68 -18.22
N LEU A 96 21.05 3.52 -16.88
CA LEU A 96 22.04 4.26 -16.11
C LEU A 96 23.46 3.79 -16.43
N PRO A 97 24.39 4.69 -16.80
CA PRO A 97 25.77 4.31 -17.02
C PRO A 97 26.37 3.77 -15.72
N ALA A 98 27.04 2.63 -15.80
CA ALA A 98 27.91 2.18 -14.72
C ALA A 98 28.86 3.33 -14.35
N SER A 99 28.88 3.71 -13.06
CA SER A 99 29.56 4.87 -12.48
C SER A 99 30.97 5.12 -13.02
N SER A 100 31.09 5.88 -14.09
CA SER A 100 32.34 6.52 -14.52
C SER A 100 32.05 7.99 -14.74
N PRO A 101 32.88 8.90 -14.23
CA PRO A 101 32.70 10.33 -14.52
C PRO A 101 32.94 10.53 -16.01
N ARG A 102 31.86 10.58 -16.77
CA ARG A 102 31.88 10.97 -18.19
C ARG A 102 32.07 12.47 -18.30
N ALA A 103 33.00 12.88 -19.15
CA ALA A 103 33.14 14.25 -19.57
C ALA A 103 31.78 14.75 -20.08
N ALA A 104 31.49 16.05 -19.87
CA ALA A 104 30.22 16.71 -20.17
C ALA A 104 29.75 16.49 -21.62
N GLU A 105 29.11 15.38 -21.88
CA GLU A 105 28.33 15.13 -23.09
C GLU A 105 26.93 15.77 -22.91
N PRO A 106 26.29 16.23 -24.00
CA PRO A 106 24.93 16.79 -23.89
C PRO A 106 23.97 15.75 -23.30
N GLN A 107 23.13 16.18 -22.37
CA GLN A 107 22.09 15.35 -21.73
C GLN A 107 21.27 14.65 -22.80
N ALA A 108 21.24 13.33 -22.79
CA ALA A 108 20.39 12.54 -23.66
C ALA A 108 19.12 12.11 -22.92
N ILE A 109 17.98 12.28 -23.55
CA ILE A 109 16.73 11.66 -23.14
C ILE A 109 16.65 10.31 -23.84
N VAL A 110 16.70 9.25 -23.09
CA VAL A 110 16.61 7.88 -23.60
C VAL A 110 15.17 7.37 -23.46
N PRO A 111 14.47 7.12 -24.57
CA PRO A 111 13.16 6.52 -24.53
C PRO A 111 13.27 5.02 -24.21
N ILE A 112 12.44 4.53 -23.32
CA ILE A 112 12.24 3.11 -23.05
C ILE A 112 10.80 2.79 -23.42
N ASP A 113 10.62 1.83 -24.33
CA ASP A 113 9.31 1.27 -24.66
C ASP A 113 9.46 -0.24 -24.69
N ASN A 114 9.02 -0.88 -23.62
CA ASN A 114 9.12 -2.32 -23.47
C ASN A 114 7.78 -2.90 -23.04
N THR A 115 7.52 -4.14 -23.48
CA THR A 115 6.32 -4.89 -23.12
C THR A 115 6.75 -6.25 -22.60
N GLU A 116 6.29 -6.58 -21.39
CA GLU A 116 6.46 -7.91 -20.81
C GLU A 116 5.11 -8.64 -20.82
N PHE A 117 5.13 -9.93 -21.12
CA PHE A 117 3.97 -10.80 -21.16
C PHE A 117 4.00 -11.76 -19.97
N ASP A 118 2.86 -11.94 -19.33
CA ASP A 118 2.71 -12.83 -18.17
C ASP A 118 2.61 -14.32 -18.52
N GLY A 119 2.60 -14.66 -19.81
CA GLY A 119 2.43 -16.04 -20.28
C GLY A 119 0.99 -16.57 -20.23
N MET A 120 0.03 -15.79 -19.70
CA MET A 120 -1.39 -16.13 -19.59
C MET A 120 -2.30 -15.26 -20.47
N GLY A 121 -1.69 -14.48 -21.37
CA GLY A 121 -2.40 -13.62 -22.32
C GLY A 121 -2.50 -12.16 -21.89
N GLY A 122 -1.96 -11.80 -20.75
CA GLY A 122 -1.83 -10.42 -20.28
C GLY A 122 -0.47 -9.82 -20.56
N SER A 123 -0.38 -8.50 -20.42
CA SER A 123 0.86 -7.76 -20.64
C SER A 123 0.96 -6.51 -19.77
N VAL A 124 2.19 -6.11 -19.49
CA VAL A 124 2.54 -4.81 -18.93
C VAL A 124 3.49 -4.08 -19.88
N ARG A 125 3.15 -2.85 -20.25
CA ARG A 125 3.97 -2.01 -21.13
C ARG A 125 4.50 -0.82 -20.37
N TYR A 126 5.82 -0.59 -20.46
CA TYR A 126 6.50 0.58 -19.91
C TYR A 126 6.84 1.54 -21.04
N MET A 127 6.42 2.77 -20.90
CA MET A 127 6.77 3.86 -21.80
C MET A 127 7.42 4.95 -20.96
N LEU A 128 8.75 4.99 -20.91
CA LEU A 128 9.50 5.92 -20.07
C LEU A 128 10.42 6.78 -20.90
N SER A 129 10.69 7.98 -20.41
CA SER A 129 11.75 8.86 -20.88
C SER A 129 12.70 9.11 -19.72
N VAL A 130 13.95 8.68 -19.86
CA VAL A 130 14.96 8.73 -18.81
C VAL A 130 16.08 9.69 -19.22
N ASN A 131 16.45 10.58 -18.31
CA ASN A 131 17.64 11.41 -18.46
C ASN A 131 18.86 10.59 -18.00
N ASP A 132 19.79 10.32 -18.92
CA ASP A 132 20.94 9.44 -18.71
C ASP A 132 21.99 9.99 -17.73
N GLN A 133 21.97 11.29 -17.43
CA GLN A 133 22.91 11.92 -16.51
C GLN A 133 22.37 12.06 -15.09
N THR A 134 21.07 12.36 -14.97
CA THR A 134 20.45 12.65 -13.68
C THR A 134 19.66 11.46 -13.13
N GLY A 135 19.39 10.44 -13.95
CA GLY A 135 18.48 9.34 -13.61
C GLY A 135 17.02 9.77 -13.48
N ALA A 136 16.70 11.03 -13.75
CA ALA A 136 15.32 11.50 -13.73
C ALA A 136 14.50 10.85 -14.85
N PHE A 137 13.30 10.40 -14.54
CA PHE A 137 12.43 9.77 -15.52
C PHE A 137 10.98 10.21 -15.37
N THR A 138 10.27 10.16 -16.49
CA THR A 138 8.81 10.31 -16.54
C THR A 138 8.24 9.31 -17.53
N GLY A 139 6.97 8.94 -17.34
CA GLY A 139 6.33 8.04 -18.29
C GLY A 139 5.06 7.42 -17.76
N ARG A 140 4.76 6.23 -18.27
CA ARG A 140 3.52 5.52 -17.96
C ARG A 140 3.76 4.02 -18.00
N ILE A 141 3.06 3.32 -17.10
CA ILE A 141 2.93 1.86 -17.09
C ILE A 141 1.48 1.53 -17.46
N VAL A 142 1.29 0.61 -18.38
CA VAL A 142 -0.05 0.17 -18.83
C VAL A 142 -0.18 -1.33 -18.61
N PHE A 143 -1.20 -1.73 -17.86
CA PHE A 143 -1.57 -3.12 -17.63
C PHE A 143 -2.75 -3.48 -18.53
N THR A 144 -2.64 -4.58 -19.24
CA THR A 144 -3.70 -5.14 -20.09
C THR A 144 -3.87 -6.61 -19.73
N ASN A 145 -4.93 -6.91 -19.00
CA ASN A 145 -5.24 -8.25 -18.48
C ASN A 145 -4.02 -8.95 -17.85
N PHE A 146 -3.14 -8.17 -17.21
CA PHE A 146 -1.90 -8.68 -16.63
C PHE A 146 -2.21 -9.49 -15.37
N HIS A 147 -1.72 -10.73 -15.33
CA HIS A 147 -1.88 -11.60 -14.17
C HIS A 147 -0.71 -11.35 -13.21
N GLY A 148 -1.03 -10.85 -12.02
CA GLY A 148 -0.06 -10.79 -10.94
C GLY A 148 0.31 -12.20 -10.45
N ASP A 149 1.40 -12.30 -9.72
CA ASP A 149 1.90 -13.60 -9.18
C ASP A 149 0.87 -14.33 -8.29
N GLY A 150 -0.18 -13.64 -7.83
CA GLY A 150 -1.29 -14.19 -7.05
C GLY A 150 -2.51 -14.65 -7.87
N GLY A 151 -2.47 -14.52 -9.20
CA GLY A 151 -3.57 -14.92 -10.11
C GLY A 151 -4.61 -13.83 -10.35
N GLY A 152 -4.54 -12.69 -9.67
CA GLY A 152 -5.44 -11.55 -9.93
C GLY A 152 -5.13 -10.85 -11.25
N VAL A 153 -6.17 -10.44 -11.97
CA VAL A 153 -6.07 -9.73 -13.26
C VAL A 153 -6.04 -8.23 -13.04
N ILE A 154 -5.00 -7.57 -13.55
CA ILE A 154 -4.76 -6.14 -13.40
C ILE A 154 -5.00 -5.45 -14.73
N ASN A 155 -5.77 -4.37 -14.71
CA ASN A 155 -6.02 -3.49 -15.85
C ASN A 155 -5.88 -2.04 -15.44
N GLY A 156 -5.35 -1.21 -16.33
CA GLY A 156 -5.28 0.23 -16.10
C GLY A 156 -3.97 0.86 -16.49
N SER A 157 -3.81 2.12 -16.13
CA SER A 157 -2.65 2.93 -16.51
C SER A 157 -2.19 3.76 -15.32
N VAL A 158 -0.85 3.77 -15.10
CA VAL A 158 -0.20 4.48 -14.01
C VAL A 158 0.87 5.39 -14.60
N PRO A 159 0.61 6.70 -14.76
CA PRO A 159 1.66 7.68 -14.93
C PRO A 159 2.67 7.60 -13.79
N VAL A 160 3.96 7.68 -14.14
CA VAL A 160 5.07 7.59 -13.19
C VAL A 160 6.08 8.68 -13.45
N SER A 161 6.71 9.17 -12.40
CA SER A 161 7.85 10.07 -12.48
C SER A 161 8.78 9.84 -11.29
N GLY A 162 10.05 10.17 -11.43
CA GLY A 162 10.97 9.98 -10.32
C GLY A 162 12.42 10.18 -10.72
N VAL A 163 13.28 9.77 -9.82
CA VAL A 163 14.73 9.74 -9.98
C VAL A 163 15.25 8.40 -9.45
N VAL A 164 16.16 7.80 -10.19
CA VAL A 164 16.99 6.68 -9.72
C VAL A 164 18.44 7.13 -9.86
N ASP A 165 19.17 7.20 -8.76
CA ASP A 165 20.57 7.61 -8.81
C ASP A 165 21.54 6.42 -8.75
N SER A 166 22.83 6.70 -8.95
CA SER A 166 23.90 5.69 -8.92
C SER A 166 24.22 5.18 -7.51
N THR A 167 23.57 5.68 -6.47
CA THR A 167 23.77 5.29 -5.06
C THR A 167 22.63 4.41 -4.51
N ASP A 168 21.86 3.80 -5.42
CA ASP A 168 20.66 3.02 -5.11
C ASP A 168 19.53 3.83 -4.43
N TYR A 169 19.61 5.18 -4.50
CA TYR A 169 18.51 6.04 -4.07
C TYR A 169 17.44 6.11 -5.15
N ILE A 170 16.21 5.89 -4.75
CA ILE A 170 15.03 5.86 -5.61
C ILE A 170 14.00 6.82 -5.04
N GLU A 171 13.50 7.72 -5.87
CA GLU A 171 12.32 8.53 -5.58
C GLU A 171 11.33 8.32 -6.73
N ILE A 172 10.14 7.82 -6.43
CA ILE A 172 9.12 7.52 -7.44
C ILE A 172 7.77 8.03 -7.00
N ARG A 173 7.08 8.73 -7.88
CA ARG A 173 5.65 9.04 -7.77
C ARG A 173 4.86 8.21 -8.75
N PHE A 174 3.90 7.45 -8.24
CA PHE A 174 2.87 6.76 -9.01
C PHE A 174 1.56 7.55 -8.93
N ASN A 175 0.88 7.70 -10.07
CA ASN A 175 -0.44 8.32 -10.13
C ASN A 175 -1.46 7.29 -10.67
N PHE A 176 -2.19 6.66 -9.77
CA PHE A 176 -3.24 5.68 -10.10
C PHE A 176 -4.48 6.42 -10.59
N GLN A 177 -4.70 6.49 -11.88
CA GLN A 177 -5.87 7.15 -12.46
C GLN A 177 -7.13 6.28 -12.32
N SER A 178 -7.02 5.00 -12.59
CA SER A 178 -8.02 3.95 -12.38
C SER A 178 -7.36 2.61 -12.68
N VAL A 179 -6.85 1.95 -11.68
CA VAL A 179 -6.28 0.61 -11.81
C VAL A 179 -7.25 -0.38 -11.18
N ARG A 180 -7.79 -1.27 -11.99
CA ARG A 180 -8.72 -2.32 -11.55
C ARG A 180 -7.97 -3.62 -11.33
N VAL A 181 -8.22 -4.26 -10.21
CA VAL A 181 -7.70 -5.59 -9.86
C VAL A 181 -8.89 -6.51 -9.61
N VAL A 182 -8.92 -7.64 -10.30
CA VAL A 182 -9.94 -8.67 -10.14
C VAL A 182 -9.27 -9.97 -9.74
N ASP A 183 -9.63 -10.52 -8.58
CA ASP A 183 -9.13 -11.80 -8.10
C ASP A 183 -10.27 -12.60 -7.44
N GLY A 184 -10.68 -13.68 -8.10
CA GLY A 184 -11.84 -14.46 -7.67
C GLY A 184 -13.09 -13.61 -7.55
N THR A 185 -13.59 -13.43 -6.33
CA THR A 185 -14.76 -12.60 -6.02
C THR A 185 -14.40 -11.13 -5.72
N THR A 186 -13.14 -10.80 -5.61
CA THR A 186 -12.66 -9.45 -5.32
C THR A 186 -12.53 -8.66 -6.61
N ASP A 187 -13.15 -7.50 -6.67
CA ASP A 187 -13.10 -6.57 -7.80
C ASP A 187 -12.92 -5.15 -7.22
N VAL A 188 -11.69 -4.64 -7.28
CA VAL A 188 -11.31 -3.38 -6.64
C VAL A 188 -10.71 -2.41 -7.66
N THR A 189 -11.08 -1.15 -7.58
CA THR A 189 -10.46 -0.06 -8.34
C THR A 189 -9.65 0.85 -7.40
N ALA A 190 -8.37 1.03 -7.72
CA ALA A 190 -7.46 1.96 -7.04
C ALA A 190 -7.33 3.28 -7.80
N LYS A 191 -7.37 4.42 -7.08
CA LYS A 191 -7.12 5.77 -7.58
C LYS A 191 -6.33 6.57 -6.56
N GLY A 192 -5.52 7.53 -7.04
CA GLY A 192 -4.74 8.42 -6.16
C GLY A 192 -3.25 8.35 -6.40
N THR A 193 -2.45 8.67 -5.40
CA THR A 193 -0.99 8.75 -5.54
C THR A 193 -0.26 7.93 -4.49
N VAL A 194 0.91 7.42 -4.89
CA VAL A 194 1.92 6.87 -3.98
C VAL A 194 3.22 7.59 -4.27
N ASP A 195 3.78 8.24 -3.25
CA ASP A 195 5.12 8.79 -3.26
C ASP A 195 6.03 7.85 -2.48
N LEU A 196 7.07 7.34 -3.15
CA LEU A 196 7.98 6.36 -2.60
C LEU A 196 9.40 6.90 -2.63
N THR A 197 10.11 6.79 -1.51
CA THR A 197 11.55 6.98 -1.43
C THR A 197 12.20 5.74 -0.84
N ALA A 198 13.26 5.25 -1.44
CA ALA A 198 14.00 4.08 -0.96
C ALA A 198 15.50 4.28 -1.17
N GLY A 199 16.29 3.61 -0.35
CA GLY A 199 17.74 3.63 -0.42
C GLY A 199 18.35 2.56 0.46
N THR A 200 19.68 2.59 0.59
CA THR A 200 20.40 1.66 1.45
C THR A 200 19.90 1.78 2.90
N GLY A 201 19.34 0.69 3.45
CA GLY A 201 18.89 0.61 4.85
C GLY A 201 17.41 0.91 5.06
N GLY A 202 16.63 1.16 4.00
CA GLY A 202 15.18 1.30 4.13
C GLY A 202 14.53 2.27 3.16
N GLY A 203 13.31 2.68 3.49
CA GLY A 203 12.54 3.59 2.64
C GLY A 203 11.25 4.08 3.30
N GLN A 204 10.53 4.90 2.57
CA GLN A 204 9.24 5.43 2.98
C GLN A 204 8.28 5.50 1.81
N ALA A 205 7.02 5.16 2.03
CA ALA A 205 5.92 5.41 1.09
C ALA A 205 4.86 6.30 1.74
N THR A 206 4.39 7.31 1.02
CA THR A 206 3.24 8.12 1.41
C THR A 206 2.10 7.84 0.43
N LEU A 207 0.98 7.37 0.95
CA LEU A 207 -0.18 6.94 0.19
C LEU A 207 -1.32 7.95 0.33
N ASN A 208 -1.84 8.41 -0.81
CA ASN A 208 -3.10 9.11 -0.91
C ASN A 208 -3.97 8.32 -1.89
N LEU A 209 -4.46 7.16 -1.44
CA LEU A 209 -5.12 6.17 -2.28
C LEU A 209 -6.56 5.90 -1.86
N TYR A 210 -7.42 5.79 -2.85
CA TYR A 210 -8.80 5.34 -2.73
C TYR A 210 -8.91 3.94 -3.31
N PHE A 211 -9.49 3.04 -2.55
CA PHE A 211 -9.83 1.69 -3.00
C PHE A 211 -11.35 1.57 -3.00
N THR A 212 -11.93 1.34 -4.16
CA THR A 212 -13.37 1.12 -4.31
C THR A 212 -13.61 -0.34 -4.63
N ASP A 213 -14.37 -1.01 -3.80
CA ASP A 213 -14.93 -2.31 -4.14
C ASP A 213 -16.05 -2.10 -5.18
N ASN A 214 -15.88 -2.66 -6.37
CA ASN A 214 -16.81 -2.44 -7.48
C ASN A 214 -18.11 -3.23 -7.29
N GLY A 215 -18.13 -4.27 -6.47
CA GLY A 215 -19.32 -5.07 -6.17
C GLY A 215 -20.29 -4.33 -5.25
N THR A 216 -19.77 -3.59 -4.29
CA THR A 216 -20.58 -2.91 -3.25
C THR A 216 -20.55 -1.40 -3.35
N GLY A 217 -19.61 -0.82 -4.09
CA GLY A 217 -19.37 0.61 -4.16
C GLY A 217 -18.73 1.22 -2.91
N LYS A 218 -18.38 0.40 -1.90
CA LYS A 218 -17.71 0.90 -0.69
C LYS A 218 -16.28 1.31 -0.98
N THR A 219 -15.84 2.38 -0.33
CA THR A 219 -14.53 2.98 -0.56
C THR A 219 -13.74 3.09 0.73
N VAL A 220 -12.47 2.68 0.70
CA VAL A 220 -11.47 2.98 1.73
C VAL A 220 -10.54 4.05 1.18
N TRP A 221 -10.15 5.02 2.03
CA TRP A 221 -9.22 6.06 1.64
C TRP A 221 -8.06 6.16 2.64
N LEU A 222 -6.85 5.93 2.14
CA LEU A 222 -5.60 6.21 2.85
C LEU A 222 -5.21 7.66 2.56
N SER A 223 -5.26 8.52 3.57
CA SER A 223 -5.01 9.96 3.44
C SER A 223 -3.71 10.34 4.15
N ASN A 224 -2.70 10.78 3.37
CA ASN A 224 -1.35 11.03 3.88
C ASN A 224 -0.86 9.86 4.78
N TYR A 225 -1.19 8.65 4.35
CA TYR A 225 -0.85 7.45 5.08
C TYR A 225 0.58 7.06 4.75
N THR A 226 1.46 7.20 5.72
CA THR A 226 2.88 6.98 5.55
C THR A 226 3.29 5.65 6.16
N VAL A 227 4.08 4.90 5.42
CA VAL A 227 4.74 3.68 5.89
C VAL A 227 6.24 3.89 5.75
N ALA A 228 6.97 3.74 6.85
CA ALA A 228 8.41 3.77 6.87
C ALA A 228 8.95 2.37 7.17
N VAL A 229 9.99 1.98 6.46
CA VAL A 229 10.65 0.68 6.57
C VAL A 229 12.13 0.91 6.84
N THR A 230 12.68 0.23 7.85
CA THR A 230 14.11 0.24 8.15
C THR A 230 14.63 -1.18 8.17
N ASP A 231 15.72 -1.41 7.44
CA ASP A 231 16.38 -2.70 7.38
C ASP A 231 17.24 -2.91 8.64
N LEU A 232 16.99 -4.02 9.32
CA LEU A 232 17.76 -4.48 10.48
C LEU A 232 18.52 -5.77 10.12
N ALA A 233 19.52 -6.12 10.91
CA ALA A 233 20.19 -7.41 10.77
C ALA A 233 19.21 -8.55 11.10
N GLY A 234 18.77 -9.30 10.08
CA GLY A 234 17.85 -10.44 10.22
C GLY A 234 16.37 -10.08 10.38
N ALA A 235 15.98 -8.81 10.26
CA ALA A 235 14.60 -8.37 10.40
C ALA A 235 14.33 -7.07 9.62
N THR A 236 13.07 -6.63 9.62
CA THR A 236 12.64 -5.34 9.09
C THR A 236 11.75 -4.66 10.13
N ASP A 237 12.05 -3.40 10.45
CA ASP A 237 11.21 -2.49 11.24
C ASP A 237 10.23 -1.79 10.30
N VAL A 238 8.92 -1.86 10.60
CA VAL A 238 7.87 -1.18 9.85
C VAL A 238 7.08 -0.27 10.77
N ARG A 239 6.91 0.97 10.36
CA ARG A 239 6.12 1.98 11.09
C ARG A 239 5.10 2.59 10.17
N THR A 240 3.89 2.84 10.69
CA THR A 240 2.80 3.45 9.94
C THR A 240 2.21 4.62 10.70
N PHE A 241 1.85 5.67 9.99
CA PHE A 241 1.15 6.83 10.53
C PHE A 241 0.36 7.54 9.45
N GLY A 242 -0.72 8.20 9.85
CA GLY A 242 -1.59 8.92 8.92
C GLY A 242 -3.05 8.68 9.24
N ARG A 243 -3.90 8.87 8.25
CA ARG A 243 -5.35 8.73 8.43
C ARG A 243 -5.92 7.71 7.45
N ILE A 244 -6.79 6.84 7.96
CA ILE A 244 -7.58 5.94 7.15
C ILE A 244 -9.06 6.25 7.32
N TYR A 245 -9.77 6.42 6.19
CA TYR A 245 -11.20 6.54 6.13
C TYR A 245 -11.79 5.20 5.73
N LEU A 246 -12.68 4.69 6.56
CA LEU A 246 -13.38 3.43 6.39
C LEU A 246 -14.84 3.75 6.07
N HIS A 247 -15.37 3.21 4.97
CA HIS A 247 -16.65 3.62 4.40
C HIS A 247 -17.78 3.75 5.44
N ASP A 248 -17.93 2.72 6.26
CA ASP A 248 -19.06 2.58 7.19
C ASP A 248 -18.78 3.18 8.58
N TYR A 249 -17.51 3.46 8.92
CA TYR A 249 -17.10 3.85 10.27
C TYR A 249 -16.67 5.31 10.39
N GLY A 250 -16.26 5.93 9.29
CA GLY A 250 -15.58 7.22 9.33
C GLY A 250 -14.06 7.06 9.38
N TYR A 251 -13.33 8.02 9.91
CA TYR A 251 -11.88 7.96 9.92
C TYR A 251 -11.29 7.68 11.30
N VAL A 252 -10.11 7.07 11.28
CA VAL A 252 -9.21 6.99 12.44
C VAL A 252 -7.84 7.54 12.06
N ASP A 253 -7.18 8.19 13.02
CA ASP A 253 -5.77 8.54 12.95
C ASP A 253 -4.95 7.35 13.47
N VAL A 254 -3.97 6.93 12.67
CA VAL A 254 -3.15 5.74 12.90
C VAL A 254 -1.76 6.17 13.33
N TRP A 255 -1.22 5.55 14.37
CA TRP A 255 0.12 5.79 14.86
C TRP A 255 0.77 4.51 15.35
N THR A 256 1.97 4.19 14.88
CA THR A 256 2.76 3.08 15.39
C THR A 256 3.33 3.43 16.76
N GLU A 257 2.88 2.74 17.78
CA GLU A 257 3.34 2.86 19.17
C GLU A 257 4.67 2.10 19.36
N ALA A 258 4.73 0.88 18.84
CA ALA A 258 5.94 0.07 18.77
C ALA A 258 6.09 -0.46 17.34
N PRO A 259 7.29 -0.40 16.74
CA PRO A 259 7.48 -0.84 15.36
C PRO A 259 7.12 -2.31 15.17
N PHE A 260 6.54 -2.61 14.01
CA PHE A 260 6.30 -4.00 13.62
C PHE A 260 7.61 -4.62 13.13
N ILE A 261 8.07 -5.65 13.81
CA ILE A 261 9.31 -6.35 13.49
C ILE A 261 8.96 -7.60 12.69
N TYR A 262 9.36 -7.61 11.42
CA TYR A 262 9.22 -8.76 10.52
C TYR A 262 10.55 -9.50 10.46
N PRO A 263 10.68 -10.71 11.04
CA PRO A 263 11.86 -11.54 10.86
C PRO A 263 12.08 -11.87 9.39
N THR A 264 13.33 -12.06 8.98
CA THR A 264 13.65 -12.47 7.60
C THR A 264 12.86 -13.76 7.25
N LEU A 265 12.22 -13.75 6.08
CA LEU A 265 11.36 -14.82 5.56
C LEU A 265 10.01 -15.00 6.29
N SER A 266 9.68 -14.20 7.30
CA SER A 266 8.35 -14.19 7.91
C SER A 266 7.39 -13.30 7.11
N THR A 267 6.14 -13.74 7.01
CA THR A 267 5.04 -12.97 6.42
C THR A 267 4.22 -12.23 7.47
N GLN A 268 4.45 -12.55 8.74
CA GLN A 268 3.77 -11.95 9.88
C GLN A 268 4.81 -11.30 10.80
N PRO A 269 4.48 -10.17 11.43
CA PRO A 269 5.35 -9.56 12.41
C PRO A 269 5.48 -10.43 13.66
N SER A 270 6.62 -10.39 14.32
CA SER A 270 6.87 -11.06 15.60
C SER A 270 6.57 -10.17 16.81
N SER A 271 6.50 -8.87 16.61
CA SER A 271 6.16 -7.86 17.62
C SER A 271 5.71 -6.57 16.95
N GLY A 272 5.11 -5.68 17.71
CA GLY A 272 4.70 -4.35 17.24
C GLY A 272 3.34 -3.96 17.80
N ALA A 273 3.04 -2.65 17.74
CA ALA A 273 1.74 -2.13 18.14
C ALA A 273 1.37 -0.88 17.37
N ILE A 274 0.09 -0.75 17.00
CA ILE A 274 -0.50 0.49 16.50
C ILE A 274 -1.62 0.96 17.41
N THR A 275 -1.74 2.25 17.53
CA THR A 275 -2.87 2.94 18.17
C THR A 275 -3.68 3.65 17.10
N LEU A 276 -5.00 3.52 17.20
CA LEU A 276 -6.00 4.11 16.34
C LEU A 276 -6.84 5.07 17.17
N THR A 277 -6.91 6.31 16.77
CA THR A 277 -7.69 7.33 17.50
C THR A 277 -8.91 7.74 16.69
N GLY A 278 -10.07 7.60 17.28
CA GLY A 278 -11.35 8.00 16.70
C GLY A 278 -11.95 9.24 17.38
N SER A 279 -13.29 9.31 17.42
CA SER A 279 -14.04 10.41 18.04
C SER A 279 -13.87 10.43 19.57
N ASN A 280 -13.94 11.62 20.18
CA ASN A 280 -13.84 11.80 21.63
C ASN A 280 -12.60 11.15 22.27
N ASN A 281 -11.49 11.07 21.52
CA ASN A 281 -10.27 10.38 21.92
C ASN A 281 -10.42 8.89 22.24
N CYS A 282 -11.53 8.26 21.83
CA CYS A 282 -11.62 6.80 21.91
C CYS A 282 -10.47 6.15 21.13
N ARG A 283 -9.91 5.07 21.64
CA ARG A 283 -8.72 4.42 21.06
C ARG A 283 -8.92 2.92 20.93
N ALA A 284 -8.48 2.37 19.81
CA ALA A 284 -8.19 0.96 19.70
C ALA A 284 -6.67 0.77 19.58
N ARG A 285 -6.14 -0.29 20.17
CA ARG A 285 -4.75 -0.69 20.06
C ARG A 285 -4.66 -2.12 19.55
N LEU A 286 -3.96 -2.34 18.44
CA LEU A 286 -3.60 -3.66 17.99
C LEU A 286 -2.15 -3.93 18.41
N THR A 287 -1.94 -5.00 19.16
CA THR A 287 -0.63 -5.44 19.64
C THR A 287 -0.35 -6.84 19.12
N VAL A 288 0.79 -7.04 18.49
CA VAL A 288 1.28 -8.37 18.08
C VAL A 288 1.75 -9.11 19.33
N VAL A 289 1.12 -10.24 19.61
CA VAL A 289 1.53 -11.12 20.73
C VAL A 289 2.70 -12.01 20.29
N ASP A 290 2.56 -12.60 19.10
CA ASP A 290 3.59 -13.40 18.44
C ASP A 290 3.30 -13.50 16.93
N ALA A 291 4.09 -14.30 16.20
CA ALA A 291 3.91 -14.46 14.75
C ALA A 291 2.58 -15.15 14.35
N ALA A 292 1.79 -15.66 15.28
CA ALA A 292 0.53 -16.34 15.03
C ALA A 292 -0.68 -15.55 15.51
N THR A 293 -0.50 -14.65 16.51
CA THR A 293 -1.61 -14.01 17.23
C THR A 293 -1.38 -12.52 17.46
N TYR A 294 -2.48 -11.78 17.49
CA TYR A 294 -2.54 -10.39 17.90
C TYR A 294 -3.71 -10.13 18.86
N THR A 295 -3.60 -9.09 19.66
CA THR A 295 -4.67 -8.62 20.56
C THR A 295 -5.14 -7.24 20.12
N VAL A 296 -6.45 -7.01 20.13
CA VAL A 296 -7.06 -5.70 20.01
C VAL A 296 -7.65 -5.30 21.34
N GLU A 297 -7.31 -4.10 21.80
CA GLU A 297 -7.77 -3.50 23.04
C GLU A 297 -8.54 -2.20 22.72
N LEU A 298 -9.52 -1.86 23.54
CA LEU A 298 -10.36 -0.67 23.37
C LEU A 298 -10.40 0.17 24.64
N ASP A 299 -10.11 1.45 24.49
CA ASP A 299 -10.39 2.57 25.40
C ASP A 299 -11.53 3.39 24.78
N ALA A 300 -12.77 3.06 25.12
CA ALA A 300 -13.95 3.62 24.48
C ALA A 300 -14.26 5.05 24.93
N ASP A 301 -13.89 5.41 26.16
CA ASP A 301 -14.16 6.72 26.76
C ASP A 301 -12.97 7.69 26.68
N GLY A 302 -11.82 7.26 26.15
CA GLY A 302 -10.63 8.09 25.96
C GLY A 302 -9.89 8.43 27.25
N THR A 303 -10.09 7.67 28.32
CA THR A 303 -9.44 7.89 29.62
C THR A 303 -8.00 7.37 29.70
N GLY A 304 -7.59 6.56 28.72
CA GLY A 304 -6.29 5.90 28.68
C GLY A 304 -6.29 4.52 29.33
N SER A 305 -7.43 4.04 29.81
CA SER A 305 -7.61 2.68 30.32
C SER A 305 -8.31 1.82 29.30
N TYR A 306 -7.78 0.64 29.00
CA TYR A 306 -8.41 -0.29 28.06
C TYR A 306 -9.36 -1.22 28.82
N GLU A 307 -10.67 -1.05 28.61
CA GLU A 307 -11.72 -1.78 29.32
C GLU A 307 -12.20 -3.02 28.57
N TRP A 308 -11.79 -3.22 27.32
CA TRP A 308 -12.15 -4.37 26.52
C TRP A 308 -10.93 -4.89 25.72
N SER A 309 -10.86 -6.19 25.54
CA SER A 309 -9.83 -6.79 24.69
C SER A 309 -10.29 -8.09 24.06
N VAL A 310 -9.72 -8.43 22.92
CA VAL A 310 -9.92 -9.69 22.21
C VAL A 310 -8.62 -10.11 21.54
N THR A 311 -8.34 -11.41 21.53
CA THR A 311 -7.17 -11.99 20.86
C THR A 311 -7.63 -12.82 19.66
N HIS A 312 -6.93 -12.65 18.54
CA HIS A 312 -7.18 -13.36 17.29
C HIS A 312 -5.89 -14.01 16.75
N SER A 313 -6.06 -15.00 15.89
CA SER A 313 -4.99 -15.48 15.00
C SER A 313 -4.97 -14.66 13.70
N TRP A 314 -3.77 -14.50 13.12
CA TRP A 314 -3.59 -13.85 11.83
C TRP A 314 -4.34 -14.55 10.68
#